data_5c757cc15cbe124b0d0fc58d0922e0b8
#
_entry.id   5c757cc15cbe124b0d0fc58d0922e0b8
#
_cell.length_a   1.000
_cell.length_b   1.000
_cell.length_c   1.000
_cell.angle_alpha   90.00
_cell.angle_beta   90.00
_cell.angle_gamma   90.00
#
_symmetry.space_group_name_H-M   'P 1'
#
loop_
_entity.id
_entity.type
_entity.pdbx_description
1 polymer ?
#
loop_
_entity_poly.entity_id
_entity_poly.type
_entity_poly.pdbx_seq_one_letter_code
_entity_poly.pdbx_strand_id
1 'polypeptide(L)'
;MNYPKKVVIGDITVRDGFQHEEIFVPTEAKLWVLEEMILSGIKHLEVTNFGNPRGMPQFKDADELFKKIRSSKKVAGLLDDVSLTAVTIREKAVERAIQAKKEGWGPDRILMMVSTSE
;
A
#
# COMPACT_ATOMS: atom_id res chain seq x y z
N MET A 1 12.39 -24.67 22.24
CA MET A 1 12.34 -23.76 21.09
C MET A 1 12.09 -22.33 21.53
N ASN A 2 12.93 -21.40 21.09
CA ASN A 2 12.75 -19.99 21.43
C ASN A 2 11.93 -19.30 20.35
N TYR A 3 10.64 -19.16 20.58
CA TYR A 3 9.77 -18.35 19.72
C TYR A 3 9.86 -16.88 20.10
N PRO A 4 9.70 -15.96 19.15
CA PRO A 4 9.64 -14.55 19.49
C PRO A 4 8.45 -14.27 20.41
N LYS A 5 8.65 -13.38 21.38
CA LYS A 5 7.61 -13.00 22.34
C LYS A 5 6.55 -12.07 21.72
N LYS A 6 6.87 -11.45 20.58
CA LYS A 6 6.01 -10.53 19.86
C LYS A 6 6.22 -10.68 18.36
N VAL A 7 5.13 -10.62 17.61
CA VAL A 7 5.14 -10.57 16.15
C VAL A 7 4.40 -9.33 15.70
N VAL A 8 4.77 -8.82 14.52
CA VAL A 8 4.07 -7.73 13.85
C VAL A 8 3.30 -8.32 12.66
N ILE A 9 2.01 -8.02 12.60
CA ILE A 9 1.15 -8.50 11.53
C ILE A 9 1.06 -7.40 10.46
N GLY A 10 1.37 -7.76 9.21
CA GLY A 10 1.14 -6.92 8.05
C GLY A 10 0.05 -7.49 7.16
N ASP A 11 -0.69 -6.64 6.49
CA ASP A 11 -1.73 -7.03 5.54
C ASP A 11 -1.36 -6.60 4.13
N ILE A 12 -1.57 -7.50 3.17
CA ILE A 12 -1.26 -7.29 1.75
C ILE A 12 -2.49 -7.47 0.85
N THR A 13 -3.68 -7.52 1.44
CA THR A 13 -4.94 -7.81 0.73
C THR A 13 -5.17 -6.88 -0.44
N VAL A 14 -5.09 -5.58 -0.21
CA VAL A 14 -5.39 -4.57 -1.24
C VAL A 14 -4.33 -4.55 -2.34
N ARG A 15 -3.09 -4.85 -2.03
CA ARG A 15 -2.03 -4.91 -3.03
C ARG A 15 -1.96 -6.29 -3.68
N ASP A 16 -1.54 -7.32 -2.95
CA ASP A 16 -1.29 -8.65 -3.52
C ASP A 16 -2.60 -9.41 -3.77
N GLY A 17 -3.53 -9.36 -2.84
CA GLY A 17 -4.80 -10.06 -2.97
C GLY A 17 -5.59 -9.58 -4.18
N PHE A 18 -5.73 -8.29 -4.38
CA PHE A 18 -6.49 -7.74 -5.51
C PHE A 18 -5.73 -7.73 -6.82
N GLN A 19 -4.42 -7.91 -6.80
CA GLN A 19 -3.60 -7.99 -8.02
C GLN A 19 -4.07 -9.09 -8.98
N HIS A 20 -4.60 -10.17 -8.44
CA HIS A 20 -5.03 -11.33 -9.22
C HIS A 20 -6.47 -11.23 -9.71
N GLU A 21 -7.21 -10.19 -9.33
CA GLU A 21 -8.56 -9.99 -9.80
C GLU A 21 -8.58 -9.53 -11.26
N GLU A 22 -9.41 -10.17 -12.07
CA GLU A 22 -9.56 -9.82 -13.49
C GLU A 22 -10.32 -8.52 -13.68
N ILE A 23 -11.30 -8.26 -12.80
CA ILE A 23 -12.10 -7.04 -12.82
C ILE A 23 -11.43 -6.01 -11.92
N PHE A 24 -11.34 -4.75 -12.41
CA PHE A 24 -10.81 -3.66 -11.62
C PHE A 24 -11.63 -3.48 -10.32
N VAL A 25 -10.95 -3.59 -9.20
CA VAL A 25 -11.56 -3.31 -7.89
C VAL A 25 -11.66 -1.79 -7.73
N PRO A 26 -12.86 -1.23 -7.53
CA PRO A 26 -13.02 0.22 -7.39
C PRO A 26 -12.18 0.80 -6.26
N THR A 27 -11.67 2.01 -6.47
CA THR A 27 -10.85 2.73 -5.47
C THR A 27 -11.55 2.85 -4.13
N GLU A 28 -12.85 3.13 -4.12
CA GLU A 28 -13.62 3.25 -2.88
C GLU A 28 -13.71 1.92 -2.11
N ALA A 29 -13.77 0.80 -2.81
CA ALA A 29 -13.75 -0.53 -2.17
C ALA A 29 -12.38 -0.81 -1.54
N LYS A 30 -11.30 -0.48 -2.24
CA LYS A 30 -9.93 -0.58 -1.70
C LYS A 30 -9.76 0.31 -0.47
N LEU A 31 -10.22 1.54 -0.55
CA LEU A 31 -10.18 2.49 0.57
C LEU A 31 -10.91 1.94 1.79
N TRP A 32 -12.11 1.43 1.58
CA TRP A 32 -12.90 0.83 2.66
C TRP A 32 -12.15 -0.32 3.34
N VAL A 33 -11.54 -1.21 2.57
CA VAL A 33 -10.76 -2.34 3.13
C VAL A 33 -9.59 -1.82 3.98
N LEU A 34 -8.83 -0.84 3.46
CA LEU A 34 -7.72 -0.24 4.20
C LEU A 34 -8.20 0.41 5.52
N GLU A 35 -9.28 1.16 5.47
CA GLU A 35 -9.85 1.80 6.65
C GLU A 35 -10.29 0.76 7.69
N GLU A 36 -10.98 -0.29 7.29
CA GLU A 36 -11.41 -1.35 8.20
C GLU A 36 -10.22 -2.12 8.81
N MET A 37 -9.18 -2.37 8.03
CA MET A 37 -7.95 -2.99 8.54
C MET A 37 -7.26 -2.10 9.59
N ILE A 38 -7.16 -0.80 9.34
CA ILE A 38 -6.60 0.16 10.31
C ILE A 38 -7.44 0.21 11.57
N LEU A 39 -8.76 0.29 11.44
CA LEU A 39 -9.68 0.29 12.59
C LEU A 39 -9.62 -1.00 13.41
N SER A 40 -9.30 -2.12 12.77
CA SER A 40 -9.13 -3.41 13.46
C SER A 40 -7.78 -3.55 14.20
N GLY A 41 -6.88 -2.56 14.05
CA GLY A 41 -5.59 -2.56 14.73
C GLY A 41 -4.41 -3.03 13.90
N ILE A 42 -4.58 -3.30 12.61
CA ILE A 42 -3.46 -3.61 11.71
C ILE A 42 -2.64 -2.34 11.47
N LYS A 43 -1.32 -2.43 11.68
CA LYS A 43 -0.42 -1.26 11.64
C LYS A 43 0.55 -1.26 10.45
N HIS A 44 0.58 -2.31 9.67
CA HIS A 44 1.43 -2.43 8.48
C HIS A 44 0.58 -2.89 7.31
N LEU A 45 0.46 -2.06 6.29
CA LEU A 45 -0.39 -2.31 5.13
C LEU A 45 0.36 -2.03 3.83
N GLU A 46 0.33 -2.98 2.90
CA GLU A 46 0.69 -2.71 1.52
C GLU A 46 -0.53 -2.16 0.79
N VAL A 47 -0.42 -0.93 0.33
CA VAL A 47 -1.55 -0.18 -0.23
C VAL A 47 -1.68 -0.40 -1.73
N THR A 48 -0.57 -0.32 -2.47
CA THR A 48 -0.60 -0.34 -3.93
C THR A 48 0.79 -0.64 -4.52
N ASN A 49 0.83 -0.69 -5.84
CA ASN A 49 2.06 -0.77 -6.62
C ASN A 49 2.17 0.47 -7.51
N PHE A 50 3.29 1.18 -7.43
CA PHE A 50 3.58 2.36 -8.23
C PHE A 50 4.17 2.04 -9.62
N GLY A 51 4.07 0.79 -10.06
CA GLY A 51 4.47 0.40 -11.41
C GLY A 51 3.60 1.02 -12.50
N ASN A 52 4.00 0.75 -13.75
CA ASN A 52 3.29 1.27 -14.91
C ASN A 52 1.84 0.77 -14.95
N PRO A 53 0.84 1.65 -14.99
CA PRO A 53 -0.58 1.27 -15.04
C PRO A 53 -0.96 0.40 -16.24
N ARG A 54 -0.23 0.51 -17.36
CA ARG A 54 -0.46 -0.33 -18.56
C ARG A 54 -0.14 -1.79 -18.29
N GLY A 55 0.91 -2.06 -17.51
CA GLY A 55 1.29 -3.42 -17.13
C GLY A 55 0.54 -3.94 -15.91
N MET A 56 -0.01 -3.04 -15.11
CA MET A 56 -0.68 -3.34 -13.84
C MET A 56 -1.97 -2.52 -13.70
N PRO A 57 -3.01 -2.82 -14.50
CA PRO A 57 -4.22 -2.01 -14.52
C PRO A 57 -4.99 -1.99 -13.19
N GLN A 58 -4.81 -3.00 -12.35
CA GLN A 58 -5.41 -3.01 -11.01
C GLN A 58 -4.89 -1.86 -10.12
N PHE A 59 -3.71 -1.31 -10.41
CA PHE A 59 -3.10 -0.23 -9.64
C PHE A 59 -3.08 1.11 -10.37
N LYS A 60 -3.94 1.29 -11.38
CA LYS A 60 -4.06 2.57 -12.10
C LYS A 60 -4.51 3.71 -11.21
N ASP A 61 -5.14 3.41 -10.09
CA ASP A 61 -5.63 4.35 -9.08
C ASP A 61 -4.67 4.55 -7.90
N ALA A 62 -3.41 4.14 -8.03
CA ALA A 62 -2.44 4.15 -6.94
C ALA A 62 -2.31 5.51 -6.24
N ASP A 63 -2.18 6.59 -7.01
CA ASP A 63 -2.06 7.94 -6.45
C ASP A 63 -3.34 8.38 -5.74
N GLU A 64 -4.48 8.13 -6.38
CA GLU A 64 -5.79 8.46 -5.82
C GLU A 64 -6.03 7.73 -4.50
N LEU A 65 -5.73 6.44 -4.46
CA LEU A 65 -5.92 5.63 -3.26
C LEU A 65 -5.06 6.14 -2.10
N PHE A 66 -3.78 6.45 -2.35
CA PHE A 66 -2.92 7.03 -1.32
C PHE A 66 -3.41 8.39 -0.82
N LYS A 67 -3.82 9.27 -1.72
CA LYS A 67 -4.39 10.57 -1.35
C LYS A 67 -5.63 10.40 -0.49
N LYS A 68 -6.51 9.47 -0.85
CA LYS A 68 -7.74 9.20 -0.11
C LYS A 68 -7.48 8.63 1.28
N ILE A 69 -6.60 7.65 1.42
CA ILE A 69 -6.30 7.08 2.75
C ILE A 69 -5.62 8.12 3.65
N ARG A 70 -4.69 8.94 3.10
CA ARG A 70 -4.02 9.99 3.87
C ARG A 70 -4.98 11.09 4.34
N SER A 71 -6.04 11.35 3.59
CA SER A 71 -7.06 12.37 3.94
C SER A 71 -8.31 11.78 4.58
N SER A 72 -8.35 10.48 4.84
CA SER A 72 -9.51 9.83 5.43
C SER A 72 -9.77 10.31 6.85
N LYS A 73 -10.93 10.91 7.07
CA LYS A 73 -11.38 11.34 8.41
C LYS A 73 -11.67 10.16 9.33
N LYS A 74 -12.03 9.02 8.75
CA LYS A 74 -12.37 7.80 9.49
C LYS A 74 -11.19 7.24 10.29
N VAL A 75 -9.96 7.41 9.78
CA VAL A 75 -8.74 6.88 10.37
C VAL A 75 -7.70 7.96 10.73
N ALA A 76 -8.04 9.24 10.62
CA ALA A 76 -7.10 10.36 10.76
C ALA A 76 -6.27 10.31 12.05
N GLY A 77 -6.88 9.96 13.17
CA GLY A 77 -6.20 9.87 14.47
C GLY A 77 -5.32 8.62 14.64
N LEU A 78 -5.32 7.70 13.68
CA LEU A 78 -4.61 6.42 13.75
C LEU A 78 -3.41 6.34 12.80
N LEU A 79 -3.35 7.22 11.79
CA LEU A 79 -2.35 7.12 10.71
C LEU A 79 -0.91 7.29 11.18
N ASP A 80 -0.65 8.06 12.21
CA ASP A 80 0.72 8.24 12.75
C ASP A 80 1.32 6.94 13.29
N ASP A 81 0.49 6.00 13.66
CA ASP A 81 0.87 4.71 14.21
C ASP A 81 0.80 3.58 13.16
N VAL A 82 0.47 3.92 11.92
CA VAL A 82 0.31 2.97 10.80
C VAL A 82 1.38 3.20 9.75
N SER A 83 2.00 2.13 9.27
CA SER A 83 2.96 2.15 8.18
C SER A 83 2.29 1.73 6.88
N LEU A 84 2.20 2.65 5.93
CA LEU A 84 1.65 2.42 4.60
C LEU A 84 2.79 2.20 3.60
N THR A 85 2.76 1.07 2.92
CA THR A 85 3.81 0.62 2.00
C THR A 85 3.30 0.63 0.56
N ALA A 86 4.15 1.09 -0.36
CA ALA A 86 3.95 0.91 -1.79
C ALA A 86 5.01 -0.03 -2.37
N VAL A 87 4.61 -0.89 -3.28
CA VAL A 87 5.56 -1.70 -4.05
C VAL A 87 6.17 -0.84 -5.16
N THR A 88 7.50 -0.88 -5.27
CA THR A 88 8.25 -0.08 -6.26
C THR A 88 9.34 -0.97 -6.87
N ILE A 89 9.04 -1.59 -8.02
CA ILE A 89 9.97 -2.56 -8.64
C ILE A 89 11.04 -1.85 -9.47
N ARG A 90 10.72 -0.70 -10.08
CA ARG A 90 11.61 0.04 -10.98
C ARG A 90 11.93 1.41 -10.44
N GLU A 91 13.06 1.97 -10.90
CA GLU A 91 13.54 3.29 -10.52
C GLU A 91 12.46 4.38 -10.63
N LYS A 92 11.73 4.43 -11.74
CA LYS A 92 10.64 5.40 -11.91
C LYS A 92 9.54 5.29 -10.84
N ALA A 93 9.26 4.09 -10.37
CA ALA A 93 8.30 3.88 -9.28
C ALA A 93 8.84 4.41 -7.95
N VAL A 94 10.13 4.25 -7.70
CA VAL A 94 10.81 4.82 -6.53
C VAL A 94 10.77 6.35 -6.57
N GLU A 95 11.12 6.95 -7.71
CA GLU A 95 11.04 8.40 -7.91
C GLU A 95 9.63 8.94 -7.65
N ARG A 96 8.62 8.22 -8.16
CA ARG A 96 7.20 8.55 -7.93
C ARG A 96 6.85 8.50 -6.44
N ALA A 97 7.32 7.49 -5.72
CA ALA A 97 7.10 7.35 -4.28
C ALA A 97 7.76 8.50 -3.50
N ILE A 98 8.98 8.87 -3.86
CA ILE A 98 9.71 9.99 -3.26
C ILE A 98 8.95 11.29 -3.48
N GLN A 99 8.51 11.55 -4.71
CA GLN A 99 7.77 12.75 -5.05
C GLN A 99 6.44 12.81 -4.27
N ALA A 100 5.70 11.71 -4.22
CA ALA A 100 4.48 11.61 -3.44
C ALA A 100 4.70 11.89 -1.95
N LYS A 101 5.82 11.41 -1.40
CA LYS A 101 6.21 11.67 -0.01
C LYS A 101 6.50 13.14 0.22
N LYS A 102 7.23 13.79 -0.69
CA LYS A 102 7.49 15.24 -0.61
C LYS A 102 6.21 16.07 -0.66
N GLU A 103 5.22 15.63 -1.41
CA GLU A 103 3.91 16.26 -1.49
C GLU A 103 2.99 15.95 -0.30
N GLY A 104 3.40 15.07 0.60
CA GLY A 104 2.70 14.78 1.85
C GLY A 104 1.67 13.66 1.79
N TRP A 105 1.48 13.00 0.64
CA TRP A 105 0.49 11.93 0.50
C TRP A 105 1.08 10.55 0.20
N GLY A 106 2.40 10.43 0.12
CA GLY A 106 3.08 9.22 -0.28
C GLY A 106 3.21 8.14 0.81
N PRO A 107 3.86 7.02 0.46
CA PRO A 107 4.06 5.91 1.37
C PRO A 107 5.06 6.24 2.49
N ASP A 108 4.96 5.52 3.60
CA ASP A 108 5.95 5.53 4.69
C ASP A 108 7.12 4.62 4.36
N ARG A 109 6.84 3.55 3.62
CA ARG A 109 7.82 2.55 3.21
C ARG A 109 7.63 2.18 1.74
N ILE A 110 8.73 1.74 1.13
CA ILE A 110 8.69 1.11 -0.19
C ILE A 110 9.13 -0.35 -0.06
N LEU A 111 8.52 -1.21 -0.86
CA LEU A 111 8.92 -2.60 -1.02
C LEU A 111 9.57 -2.76 -2.38
N MET A 112 10.81 -3.16 -2.41
CA MET A 112 11.55 -3.48 -3.64
C MET A 112 11.74 -4.99 -3.72
N MET A 113 11.58 -5.53 -4.93
CA MET A 113 11.81 -6.94 -5.19
C MET A 113 13.02 -7.11 -6.09
N VAL A 114 13.89 -8.05 -5.73
CA VAL A 114 15.05 -8.43 -6.52
C VAL A 114 14.99 -9.92 -6.75
N SER A 115 15.12 -10.33 -8.01
CA SER A 115 15.24 -11.74 -8.37
C SER A 115 16.72 -12.10 -8.54
N THR A 116 17.10 -13.25 -8.01
CA THR A 116 18.42 -13.85 -8.20
C THR A 116 18.42 -14.95 -9.27
N SER A 117 17.26 -15.24 -9.84
CA SER A 117 17.12 -16.19 -10.97
C SER A 117 17.40 -15.49 -12.30
N GLU A 118 18.11 -16.19 -13.19
CA GLU A 118 18.33 -15.76 -14.55
C GLU A 118 17.07 -15.91 -15.43
#